data_b1efd1e5115f282e58f1f3703c760a6c
#
_entry.id   b1efd1e5115f282e58f1f3703c760a6c
#
_cell.length_a   1.000
_cell.length_b   1.000
_cell.length_c   1.000
_cell.angle_alpha   90.00
_cell.angle_beta   90.00
_cell.angle_gamma   90.00
#
_symmetry.space_group_name_H-M   'P 1'
#
loop_
_entity.id
_entity.type
_entity.pdbx_description
1 polymer ?
#
loop_
_entity_poly.entity_id
_entity_poly.type
_entity_poly.pdbx_seq_one_letter_code
_entity_poly.pdbx_strand_id
1 'polypeptide(L)'
;MWRKISRRRSYSYTEFGTNEKGVSVSATETLYGNEKVTEADPYRDAEWAEANKSERIGVEETDIPTIILAEASSAREGVKLLLDIYENYGCVAASGVFVCDKDEVWY
;
A
#
# COMPACT_ATOMS: atom_id res chain seq x y z
N MET A 1 -9.37 -20.34 -32.05
CA MET A 1 -8.55 -21.14 -31.12
C MET A 1 -7.88 -20.21 -30.13
N TRP A 2 -8.35 -20.21 -28.90
CA TRP A 2 -7.79 -19.37 -27.85
C TRP A 2 -6.52 -20.02 -27.31
N ARG A 3 -5.36 -19.41 -27.52
CA ARG A 3 -4.14 -19.85 -26.88
C ARG A 3 -4.25 -19.58 -25.38
N LYS A 4 -4.12 -20.63 -24.59
CA LYS A 4 -3.97 -20.53 -23.15
C LYS A 4 -2.67 -19.74 -22.88
N ILE A 5 -2.82 -18.45 -22.57
CA ILE A 5 -1.68 -17.65 -22.10
C ILE A 5 -1.36 -18.19 -20.71
N SER A 6 -0.28 -18.94 -20.61
CA SER A 6 0.24 -19.30 -19.28
C SER A 6 0.62 -17.98 -18.60
N ARG A 7 -0.18 -17.57 -17.63
CA ARG A 7 0.21 -16.47 -16.74
C ARG A 7 1.46 -16.93 -16.00
N ARG A 8 2.63 -16.58 -16.50
CA ARG A 8 3.74 -16.38 -15.60
C ARG A 8 3.24 -15.33 -14.61
N ARG A 9 3.20 -15.66 -13.33
CA ARG A 9 3.03 -14.66 -12.28
C ARG A 9 4.26 -13.75 -12.33
N SER A 10 4.21 -12.74 -13.20
CA SER A 10 5.04 -11.58 -13.02
C SER A 10 4.37 -10.80 -11.91
N TYR A 11 4.98 -10.76 -10.76
CA TYR A 11 4.59 -9.80 -9.74
C TYR A 11 4.89 -8.43 -10.31
N SER A 12 3.85 -7.73 -10.72
CA SER A 12 3.92 -6.34 -11.11
C SER A 12 4.03 -5.54 -9.81
N TYR A 13 5.19 -5.02 -9.53
CA TYR A 13 5.44 -4.18 -8.37
C TYR A 13 5.09 -2.74 -8.75
N THR A 14 4.08 -2.16 -8.11
CA THR A 14 3.65 -0.78 -8.36
C THR A 14 3.97 0.07 -7.15
N GLU A 15 4.98 0.93 -7.25
CA GLU A 15 5.38 1.85 -6.19
C GLU A 15 4.78 3.26 -6.37
N PHE A 16 4.47 3.66 -7.60
CA PHE A 16 3.93 4.98 -7.90
C PHE A 16 3.11 4.98 -9.19
N GLY A 17 2.29 6.00 -9.36
CA GLY A 17 1.55 6.22 -10.58
C GLY A 17 0.68 7.47 -10.53
N THR A 18 0.03 7.75 -11.65
CA THR A 18 -0.95 8.84 -11.80
C THR A 18 -2.15 8.32 -12.57
N ASN A 19 -3.36 8.63 -12.11
CA ASN A 19 -4.59 8.25 -12.80
C ASN A 19 -5.08 9.35 -13.74
N GLU A 20 -6.15 9.07 -14.50
CA GLU A 20 -6.74 10.01 -15.45
C GLU A 20 -7.40 11.24 -14.81
N LYS A 21 -7.62 11.22 -13.51
CA LYS A 21 -8.12 12.37 -12.72
C LYS A 21 -7.00 13.28 -12.23
N GLY A 22 -5.74 12.91 -12.50
CA GLY A 22 -4.58 13.68 -12.08
C GLY A 22 -4.18 13.44 -10.62
N VAL A 23 -4.66 12.37 -10.01
CA VAL A 23 -4.19 11.93 -8.70
C VAL A 23 -2.93 11.11 -8.88
N SER A 24 -1.88 11.49 -8.17
CA SER A 24 -0.61 10.77 -8.13
C SER A 24 -0.39 10.19 -6.74
N VAL A 25 0.15 8.99 -6.68
CA VAL A 25 0.50 8.32 -5.46
C VAL A 25 1.87 7.67 -5.56
N SER A 26 2.62 7.71 -4.47
CA SER A 26 3.85 6.96 -4.31
C SER A 26 3.85 6.34 -2.91
N ALA A 27 4.15 5.06 -2.83
CA ALA A 27 4.29 4.33 -1.57
C ALA A 27 5.65 3.67 -1.53
N THR A 28 6.34 3.73 -0.38
CA THR A 28 7.68 3.18 -0.22
C THR A 28 7.87 2.57 1.16
N GLU A 29 8.43 1.37 1.24
CA GLU A 29 8.83 0.73 2.50
C GLU A 29 10.16 1.29 3.02
N THR A 30 10.20 2.59 3.28
CA THR A 30 11.42 3.29 3.73
C THR A 30 11.37 3.75 5.18
N LEU A 31 10.29 3.44 5.88
CA LEU A 31 10.13 3.75 7.30
C LEU A 31 10.52 2.55 8.16
N TYR A 32 11.26 2.84 9.22
CA TYR A 32 11.67 1.86 10.21
C TYR A 32 11.08 2.23 11.56
N GLY A 33 10.42 1.26 12.20
CA GLY A 33 9.95 1.41 13.57
C GLY A 33 11.12 1.40 14.55
N ASN A 34 11.01 2.15 15.65
CA ASN A 34 11.92 2.02 16.78
C ASN A 34 11.56 0.77 17.62
N GLU A 35 12.36 0.47 18.64
CA GLU A 35 12.16 -0.68 19.52
C GLU A 35 10.73 -0.76 20.10
N LYS A 36 10.15 0.37 20.50
CA LYS A 36 8.80 0.42 21.07
C LYS A 36 7.72 0.05 20.05
N VAL A 37 7.92 0.43 18.79
CA VAL A 37 7.01 0.02 17.70
C VAL A 37 7.13 -1.46 17.45
N THR A 38 8.35 -2.01 17.44
CA THR A 38 8.60 -3.43 17.24
C THR A 38 7.99 -4.28 18.38
N GLU A 39 8.09 -3.80 19.62
CA GLU A 39 7.45 -4.46 20.77
C GLU A 39 5.92 -4.46 20.70
N ALA A 40 5.34 -3.39 20.16
CA ALA A 40 3.88 -3.23 20.08
C ALA A 40 3.27 -3.91 18.84
N ASP A 41 4.03 -4.04 17.77
CA ASP A 41 3.58 -4.60 16.49
C ASP A 41 4.39 -5.84 16.12
N PRO A 42 3.84 -7.03 16.37
CA PRO A 42 4.55 -8.29 16.10
C PRO A 42 4.90 -8.48 14.61
N TYR A 43 4.19 -7.84 13.69
CA TYR A 43 4.51 -7.90 12.26
C TYR A 43 5.81 -7.20 11.90
N ARG A 44 6.39 -6.43 12.81
CA ARG A 44 7.72 -5.83 12.68
C ARG A 44 8.85 -6.77 13.05
N ASP A 45 8.55 -7.84 13.76
CA ASP A 45 9.48 -8.95 13.99
C ASP A 45 9.47 -9.88 12.77
N ALA A 46 10.59 -9.92 12.06
CA ALA A 46 10.67 -10.67 10.80
C ALA A 46 10.48 -12.19 11.00
N GLU A 47 10.93 -12.74 12.10
CA GLU A 47 10.78 -14.16 12.42
C GLU A 47 9.33 -14.50 12.73
N TRP A 48 8.69 -13.68 13.56
CA TRP A 48 7.28 -13.81 13.87
C TRP A 48 6.40 -13.65 12.63
N ALA A 49 6.67 -12.62 11.82
CA ALA A 49 5.92 -12.34 10.60
C ALA A 49 6.03 -13.49 9.58
N GLU A 50 7.18 -14.10 9.41
CA GLU A 50 7.34 -15.24 8.51
C GLU A 50 6.61 -16.49 9.05
N ALA A 51 6.68 -16.74 10.36
CA ALA A 51 5.99 -17.86 10.99
C ALA A 51 4.46 -17.74 10.92
N ASN A 52 3.93 -16.49 10.89
CA ASN A 52 2.50 -16.19 10.94
C ASN A 52 1.97 -15.53 9.65
N LYS A 53 2.66 -15.69 8.54
CA LYS A 53 2.30 -15.04 7.26
C LYS A 53 0.91 -15.37 6.72
N SER A 54 0.34 -16.51 7.11
CA SER A 54 -1.04 -16.89 6.76
C SER A 54 -2.10 -16.07 7.49
N GLU A 55 -1.72 -15.40 8.58
CA GLU A 55 -2.59 -14.56 9.41
C GLU A 55 -2.42 -13.06 9.11
N ARG A 56 -1.50 -12.72 8.20
CA ARG A 56 -1.29 -11.32 7.80
C ARG A 56 -2.54 -10.78 7.13
N ILE A 57 -3.04 -9.70 7.71
CA ILE A 57 -4.15 -8.91 7.17
C ILE A 57 -3.68 -7.46 7.01
N GLY A 58 -4.25 -6.77 6.05
CA GLY A 58 -3.90 -5.38 5.76
C GLY A 58 -3.32 -5.19 4.37
N VAL A 59 -3.02 -3.95 4.06
CA VAL A 59 -2.45 -3.56 2.76
C VAL A 59 -0.93 -3.48 2.84
N GLU A 60 -0.31 -3.80 1.74
CA GLU A 60 1.13 -3.68 1.51
C GLU A 60 1.43 -2.47 0.62
N GLU A 61 2.70 -2.10 0.54
CA GLU A 61 3.19 -1.04 -0.34
C GLU A 61 2.64 -1.17 -1.78
N THR A 62 2.64 -2.37 -2.32
CA THR A 62 2.19 -2.66 -3.68
C THR A 62 0.69 -2.49 -3.90
N ASP A 63 -0.10 -2.59 -2.85
CA ASP A 63 -1.55 -2.47 -2.91
C ASP A 63 -2.00 -1.00 -2.91
N ILE A 64 -1.29 -0.15 -2.16
CA ILE A 64 -1.67 1.24 -1.91
C ILE A 64 -1.84 2.04 -3.20
N PRO A 65 -0.85 2.10 -4.13
CA PRO A 65 -1.04 2.81 -5.38
C PRO A 65 -2.17 2.24 -6.23
N THR A 66 -2.27 0.94 -6.29
CA THR A 66 -3.30 0.26 -7.09
C THR A 66 -4.71 0.64 -6.63
N ILE A 67 -4.96 0.64 -5.33
CA ILE A 67 -6.26 0.96 -4.75
C ILE A 67 -6.58 2.45 -4.93
N ILE A 68 -5.65 3.34 -4.57
CA ILE A 68 -5.87 4.78 -4.64
C ILE A 68 -6.08 5.23 -6.09
N LEU A 69 -5.25 4.79 -7.03
CA LEU A 69 -5.33 5.19 -8.43
C LEU A 69 -6.59 4.68 -9.13
N ALA A 70 -7.13 3.54 -8.68
CA ALA A 70 -8.36 2.98 -9.24
C ALA A 70 -9.61 3.78 -8.86
N GLU A 71 -9.63 4.40 -7.67
CA GLU A 71 -10.86 4.95 -7.11
C GLU A 71 -10.83 6.46 -6.85
N ALA A 72 -9.67 7.05 -6.55
CA ALA A 72 -9.59 8.44 -6.13
C ALA A 72 -9.72 9.42 -7.29
N SER A 73 -10.55 10.45 -7.12
CA SER A 73 -10.71 11.59 -8.04
C SER A 73 -9.99 12.85 -7.56
N SER A 74 -9.49 12.84 -6.33
CA SER A 74 -8.67 13.90 -5.73
C SER A 74 -7.67 13.32 -4.74
N ALA A 75 -6.65 14.09 -4.39
CA ALA A 75 -5.69 13.67 -3.36
C ALA A 75 -6.39 13.42 -2.02
N ARG A 76 -7.32 14.28 -1.65
CA ARG A 76 -8.09 14.16 -0.40
C ARG A 76 -8.95 12.91 -0.35
N GLU A 77 -9.59 12.52 -1.45
CA GLU A 77 -10.31 11.25 -1.55
C GLU A 77 -9.37 10.06 -1.39
N GLY A 78 -8.19 10.11 -2.01
CA GLY A 78 -7.16 9.07 -1.89
C GLY A 78 -6.68 8.88 -0.45
N VAL A 79 -6.42 9.98 0.26
CA VAL A 79 -6.04 9.96 1.68
C VAL A 79 -7.16 9.37 2.54
N LYS A 80 -8.41 9.81 2.33
CA LYS A 80 -9.55 9.29 3.07
C LYS A 80 -9.74 7.80 2.85
N LEU A 81 -9.65 7.34 1.61
CA LEU A 81 -9.72 5.92 1.26
C LEU A 81 -8.64 5.11 1.97
N LEU A 82 -7.40 5.61 1.99
CA LEU A 82 -6.29 4.94 2.67
C LEU A 82 -6.50 4.86 4.18
N LEU A 83 -6.98 5.93 4.80
CA LEU A 83 -7.30 5.92 6.23
C LEU A 83 -8.42 4.92 6.57
N ASP A 84 -9.48 4.89 5.77
CA ASP A 84 -10.59 3.92 5.94
C ASP A 84 -10.09 2.48 5.82
N ILE A 85 -9.16 2.21 4.91
CA ILE A 85 -8.54 0.90 4.74
C ILE A 85 -7.67 0.55 5.95
N TYR A 86 -6.85 1.48 6.43
CA TYR A 86 -5.99 1.26 7.58
C TYR A 86 -6.79 1.00 8.87
N GLU A 87 -7.91 1.72 9.06
CA GLU A 87 -8.80 1.50 10.21
C GLU A 87 -9.48 0.13 10.18
N ASN A 88 -9.88 -0.35 9.01
CA ASN A 88 -10.65 -1.59 8.89
C ASN A 88 -9.79 -2.83 8.70
N TYR A 89 -8.65 -2.71 8.04
CA TYR A 89 -7.82 -3.86 7.62
C TYR A 89 -6.38 -3.78 8.11
N GLY A 90 -5.91 -2.60 8.48
CA GLY A 90 -4.53 -2.40 8.89
C GLY A 90 -3.53 -2.32 7.75
N CYS A 91 -2.26 -2.27 8.12
CA CYS A 91 -1.11 -2.19 7.23
C CYS A 91 -0.05 -3.19 7.69
N VAL A 92 0.44 -4.02 6.79
CA VAL A 92 1.44 -5.06 7.11
C VAL A 92 2.88 -4.59 6.95
N ALA A 93 3.10 -3.42 6.36
CA ALA A 93 4.43 -2.85 6.19
C ALA A 93 4.45 -1.36 6.55
N ALA A 94 5.58 -0.86 7.06
CA ALA A 94 5.77 0.56 7.33
C ALA A 94 6.11 1.28 6.03
N SER A 95 5.14 1.99 5.50
CA SER A 95 5.28 2.71 4.24
C SER A 95 5.12 4.22 4.44
N GLY A 96 6.01 4.99 3.82
CA GLY A 96 5.76 6.40 3.55
C GLY A 96 4.87 6.52 2.33
N VAL A 97 3.80 7.28 2.43
CA VAL A 97 2.84 7.43 1.32
C VAL A 97 2.66 8.91 0.98
N PHE A 98 2.91 9.25 -0.27
CA PHE A 98 2.54 10.54 -0.83
C PHE A 98 1.30 10.38 -1.70
N VAL A 99 0.32 11.25 -1.48
CA VAL A 99 -0.85 11.37 -2.36
C VAL A 99 -0.99 12.83 -2.75
N CYS A 100 -1.02 13.11 -4.03
CA CYS A 100 -1.12 14.49 -4.51
C CYS A 100 -2.03 14.61 -5.73
N ASP A 101 -2.52 15.82 -5.93
CA ASP A 101 -3.17 16.27 -7.14
C ASP A 101 -2.69 17.70 -7.49
N LYS A 102 -3.38 18.39 -8.38
CA LYS A 102 -3.03 19.77 -8.77
C LYS A 102 -3.14 20.81 -7.65
N ASP A 103 -3.87 20.50 -6.59
CA ASP A 103 -4.22 21.45 -5.51
C ASP A 103 -3.55 21.10 -4.18
N GLU A 104 -3.30 19.83 -3.91
CA GLU A 104 -2.86 19.35 -2.59
C GLU A 104 -1.76 18.29 -2.70
N VAL A 105 -0.90 18.27 -1.68
CA VAL A 105 0.08 17.19 -1.40
C VAL A 105 -0.09 16.74 0.03
N TRP A 106 -0.24 15.44 0.22
CA TRP A 106 -0.37 14.77 1.51
C TRP A 106 0.77 13.77 1.71
N TYR A 107 1.29 13.75 2.93
CA TYR A 107 2.27 12.75 3.38
C TYR A 107 1.89 12.22 4.74
#